data_6570268c1d7af3ca04be3f60ad9a9d65
#
_entry.id   6570268c1d7af3ca04be3f60ad9a9d65
#
_cell.length_a   1.000
_cell.length_b   1.000
_cell.length_c   1.000
_cell.angle_alpha   90.00
_cell.angle_beta   90.00
_cell.angle_gamma   90.00
#
_symmetry.space_group_name_H-M   'P 1'
#
loop_
_entity.id
_entity.type
_entity.pdbx_description
1 polymer ?
#
loop_
_entity_poly.entity_id
_entity_poly.type
_entity_poly.pdbx_seq_one_letter_code
_entity_poly.pdbx_strand_id
1 'polypeptide(L)'
;RREQAEELLAAEWCRAERTPLYVDGGIGGFADASRSPHAVGVVKSHHTLYVAAEAVATVAALAAGQRTSAFVVATRKRTRVASWYLRLRHTGDPLGGLVRIEVAEAGCDTARADLVSRWVLAEREPVALPDPRWQVMAYGIRDCEEYLRAVAG
;
A
#
# COMPACT_ATOMS: atom_id res chain seq x y z
N ARG A 1 17.40 -7.38 10.43
CA ARG A 1 16.80 -7.36 11.80
C ARG A 1 15.44 -6.65 11.83
N ARG A 2 15.31 -5.42 11.29
CA ARG A 2 14.03 -4.69 11.26
C ARG A 2 12.99 -5.43 10.42
N GLU A 3 13.31 -5.80 9.21
CA GLU A 3 12.42 -6.52 8.28
C GLU A 3 11.89 -7.84 8.89
N GLN A 4 12.74 -8.58 9.60
CA GLN A 4 12.33 -9.81 10.30
C GLN A 4 11.35 -9.53 11.45
N ALA A 5 11.53 -8.43 12.19
CA ALA A 5 10.62 -8.05 13.26
C ALA A 5 9.25 -7.62 12.70
N GLU A 6 9.25 -6.86 11.60
CA GLU A 6 8.03 -6.46 10.89
C GLU A 6 7.28 -7.68 10.35
N GLU A 7 7.98 -8.67 9.80
CA GLU A 7 7.40 -9.93 9.32
C GLU A 7 6.74 -10.73 10.45
N LEU A 8 7.41 -10.85 11.60
CA LEU A 8 6.87 -11.56 12.76
C LEU A 8 5.62 -10.88 13.32
N LEU A 9 5.65 -9.56 13.47
CA LEU A 9 4.49 -8.78 13.92
C LEU A 9 3.31 -8.91 12.94
N ALA A 10 3.57 -8.80 11.65
CA ALA A 10 2.54 -8.98 10.63
C ALA A 10 1.94 -10.38 10.66
N ALA A 11 2.77 -11.42 10.83
CA ALA A 11 2.33 -12.79 10.93
C ALA A 11 1.46 -13.03 12.19
N GLU A 12 1.85 -12.47 13.31
CA GLU A 12 1.09 -12.55 14.56
C GLU A 12 -0.26 -11.85 14.43
N TRP A 13 -0.28 -10.62 13.93
CA TRP A 13 -1.50 -9.86 13.67
C TRP A 13 -2.46 -10.61 12.75
N CYS A 14 -1.97 -11.10 11.62
CA CYS A 14 -2.79 -11.81 10.63
C CYS A 14 -3.40 -13.11 11.17
N ARG A 15 -2.81 -13.69 12.23
CA ARG A 15 -3.35 -14.89 12.90
C ARG A 15 -4.35 -14.56 14.02
N ALA A 16 -4.11 -13.48 14.76
CA ALA A 16 -4.88 -13.12 15.94
C ALA A 16 -6.06 -12.19 15.61
N GLU A 17 -5.87 -11.26 14.67
CA GLU A 17 -6.81 -10.19 14.40
C GLU A 17 -7.51 -10.36 13.05
N ARG A 18 -8.73 -9.80 12.98
CA ARG A 18 -9.53 -9.77 11.75
C ARG A 18 -9.70 -8.37 11.17
N THR A 19 -9.04 -7.39 11.76
CA THR A 19 -9.02 -6.00 11.30
C THR A 19 -7.95 -5.82 10.23
N PRO A 20 -8.11 -4.86 9.30
CA PRO A 20 -7.10 -4.59 8.30
C PRO A 20 -5.75 -4.20 8.92
N LEU A 21 -4.68 -4.83 8.43
CA LEU A 21 -3.30 -4.49 8.73
C LEU A 21 -2.71 -3.74 7.54
N TYR A 22 -2.30 -2.50 7.75
CA TYR A 22 -1.56 -1.74 6.75
C TYR A 22 -0.06 -1.91 6.96
N VAL A 23 0.63 -2.29 5.89
CA VAL A 23 2.08 -2.45 5.87
C VAL A 23 2.69 -1.36 4.99
N ASP A 24 3.67 -0.63 5.52
CA ASP A 24 4.44 0.33 4.72
C ASP A 24 5.39 -0.41 3.79
N GLY A 25 4.99 -0.53 2.53
CA GLY A 25 5.69 -1.30 1.51
C GLY A 25 4.88 -2.47 0.98
N GLY A 26 5.52 -3.36 0.24
CA GLY A 26 4.87 -4.52 -0.36
C GLY A 26 4.83 -5.72 0.59
N ILE A 27 3.71 -6.46 0.57
CA ILE A 27 3.51 -7.67 1.39
C ILE A 27 3.99 -8.96 0.71
N GLY A 28 4.33 -8.93 -0.57
CA GLY A 28 4.76 -10.14 -1.31
C GLY A 28 6.01 -10.82 -0.75
N GLY A 29 6.80 -10.12 0.09
CA GLY A 29 7.93 -10.66 0.83
C GLY A 29 7.55 -11.36 2.15
N PHE A 30 6.37 -11.11 2.68
CA PHE A 30 5.89 -11.60 3.98
C PHE A 30 4.96 -12.80 3.77
N ALA A 31 5.43 -13.99 4.10
CA ALA A 31 4.74 -15.24 3.77
C ALA A 31 3.30 -15.31 4.31
N ASP A 32 3.07 -14.90 5.56
CA ASP A 32 1.74 -14.92 6.19
C ASP A 32 0.87 -13.74 5.73
N ALA A 33 1.41 -12.52 5.72
CA ALA A 33 0.69 -11.33 5.30
C ALA A 33 0.22 -11.42 3.84
N SER A 34 1.06 -11.96 2.93
CA SER A 34 0.71 -12.11 1.51
C SER A 34 -0.44 -13.08 1.24
N ARG A 35 -0.79 -13.90 2.21
CA ARG A 35 -1.93 -14.84 2.15
C ARG A 35 -3.11 -14.41 3.00
N SER A 36 -2.92 -13.43 3.87
CA SER A 36 -3.98 -12.95 4.75
C SER A 36 -4.97 -12.06 3.99
N PRO A 37 -6.28 -12.27 4.13
CA PRO A 37 -7.29 -11.38 3.57
C PRO A 37 -7.32 -10.01 4.27
N HIS A 38 -6.62 -9.84 5.38
CA HIS A 38 -6.62 -8.62 6.19
C HIS A 38 -5.40 -7.73 5.94
N ALA A 39 -4.31 -8.26 5.36
CA ALA A 39 -3.12 -7.47 5.09
C ALA A 39 -3.25 -6.64 3.81
N VAL A 40 -2.82 -5.38 3.88
CA VAL A 40 -2.79 -4.41 2.79
C VAL A 40 -1.41 -3.77 2.76
N GLY A 41 -0.65 -4.02 1.71
CA GLY A 41 0.63 -3.35 1.45
C GLY A 41 0.40 -2.02 0.73
N VAL A 42 1.04 -0.95 1.21
CA VAL A 42 1.01 0.38 0.58
C VAL A 42 2.41 0.78 0.17
N VAL A 43 2.72 0.64 -1.11
CA VAL A 43 4.03 0.94 -1.69
C VAL A 43 4.04 2.37 -2.21
N LYS A 44 4.86 3.22 -1.60
CA LYS A 44 4.96 4.64 -1.92
C LYS A 44 6.07 4.95 -2.93
N SER A 45 7.08 4.11 -3.04
CA SER A 45 8.21 4.30 -3.95
C SER A 45 8.06 3.49 -5.24
N HIS A 46 8.30 4.12 -6.39
CA HIS A 46 8.10 3.54 -7.71
C HIS A 46 9.42 3.36 -8.47
N HIS A 47 10.43 2.71 -7.84
CA HIS A 47 11.67 2.35 -8.55
C HIS A 47 11.42 1.40 -9.72
N THR A 48 10.34 0.62 -9.65
CA THR A 48 9.87 -0.25 -10.73
C THR A 48 8.37 -0.11 -10.87
N LEU A 49 7.91 0.22 -12.08
CA LEU A 49 6.50 0.15 -12.43
C LEU A 49 6.21 -1.24 -13.01
N TYR A 50 5.21 -1.93 -12.43
CA TYR A 50 4.77 -3.27 -12.85
C TYR A 50 3.66 -3.16 -13.91
N VAL A 51 3.90 -2.36 -14.92
CA VAL A 51 3.00 -2.19 -16.07
C VAL A 51 3.82 -2.19 -17.36
N ALA A 52 3.20 -2.54 -18.47
CA ALA A 52 3.82 -2.44 -19.76
C ALA A 52 4.10 -0.95 -20.10
N ALA A 53 5.12 -0.69 -20.91
CA ALA A 53 5.59 0.67 -21.21
C ALA A 53 4.47 1.57 -21.75
N GLU A 54 3.60 1.03 -22.59
CA GLU A 54 2.43 1.72 -23.15
C GLU A 54 1.37 2.11 -22.12
N ALA A 55 1.33 1.43 -20.97
CA ALA A 55 0.38 1.72 -19.89
C ALA A 55 0.90 2.78 -18.90
N VAL A 56 2.18 3.15 -18.97
CA VAL A 56 2.78 4.13 -18.04
C VAL A 56 2.06 5.49 -18.13
N ALA A 57 1.76 5.94 -19.34
CA ALA A 57 1.04 7.20 -19.55
C ALA A 57 -0.37 7.16 -18.93
N THR A 58 -1.07 6.02 -19.02
CA THR A 58 -2.39 5.82 -18.40
C THR A 58 -2.30 5.88 -16.87
N VAL A 59 -1.27 5.24 -16.28
CA VAL A 59 -1.05 5.29 -14.83
C VAL A 59 -0.73 6.72 -14.37
N ALA A 60 0.10 7.44 -15.12
CA ALA A 60 0.44 8.84 -14.84
C ALA A 60 -0.77 9.78 -14.95
N ALA A 61 -1.72 9.48 -15.84
CA ALA A 61 -2.92 10.28 -16.09
C ALA A 61 -4.09 9.96 -15.15
N LEU A 62 -3.96 9.01 -14.21
CA LEU A 62 -5.02 8.72 -13.24
C LEU A 62 -5.42 9.99 -12.46
N ALA A 63 -6.72 10.29 -12.40
CA ALA A 63 -7.22 11.38 -11.57
C ALA A 63 -7.19 10.98 -10.07
N ALA A 64 -7.18 11.97 -9.18
CA ALA A 64 -7.27 11.71 -7.74
C ALA A 64 -8.49 10.85 -7.40
N GLY A 65 -8.28 9.80 -6.62
CA GLY A 65 -9.28 8.79 -6.27
C GLY A 65 -9.44 7.68 -7.31
N GLN A 66 -8.84 7.78 -8.49
CA GLN A 66 -8.88 6.71 -9.49
C GLN A 66 -7.80 5.65 -9.24
N ARG A 67 -8.10 4.43 -9.65
CA ARG A 67 -7.19 3.29 -9.65
C ARG A 67 -7.12 2.60 -11.01
N THR A 68 -6.06 1.84 -11.23
CA THR A 68 -5.99 0.88 -12.35
C THR A 68 -6.84 -0.36 -12.06
N SER A 69 -7.02 -1.19 -13.07
CA SER A 69 -7.41 -2.59 -12.87
C SER A 69 -6.35 -3.29 -12.00
N ALA A 70 -6.79 -4.30 -11.25
CA ALA A 70 -5.88 -5.14 -10.50
C ALA A 70 -5.12 -6.08 -11.46
N PHE A 71 -3.85 -6.32 -11.15
CA PHE A 71 -2.96 -7.25 -11.84
C PHE A 71 -2.19 -8.09 -10.82
N VAL A 72 -1.64 -9.21 -11.24
CA VAL A 72 -0.86 -10.07 -10.35
C VAL A 72 0.62 -9.73 -10.47
N VAL A 73 1.24 -9.44 -9.33
CA VAL A 73 2.69 -9.35 -9.21
C VAL A 73 3.23 -10.70 -8.76
N ALA A 74 4.06 -11.30 -9.60
CA ALA A 74 4.71 -12.58 -9.32
C ALA A 74 6.20 -12.45 -9.57
N THR A 75 7.03 -12.83 -8.60
CA THR A 75 8.48 -12.90 -8.73
C THR A 75 8.98 -14.23 -8.18
N ARG A 76 10.19 -14.66 -8.59
CA ARG A 76 10.78 -15.92 -8.10
C ARG A 76 11.01 -15.95 -6.58
N LYS A 77 11.10 -14.78 -5.93
CA LYS A 77 11.48 -14.63 -4.51
C LYS A 77 10.33 -14.18 -3.62
N ARG A 78 9.16 -13.90 -4.16
CA ARG A 78 8.02 -13.33 -3.42
C ARG A 78 6.75 -14.09 -3.74
N THR A 79 5.87 -14.19 -2.75
CA THR A 79 4.53 -14.72 -2.93
C THR A 79 3.77 -13.86 -3.94
N ARG A 80 2.93 -14.50 -4.76
CA ARG A 80 2.03 -13.81 -5.68
C ARG A 80 1.04 -12.97 -4.90
N VAL A 81 0.84 -11.74 -5.35
CA VAL A 81 -0.09 -10.78 -4.75
C VAL A 81 -0.90 -10.10 -5.84
N ALA A 82 -2.15 -9.76 -5.57
CA ALA A 82 -2.92 -8.85 -6.39
C ALA A 82 -2.47 -7.42 -6.10
N SER A 83 -2.32 -6.61 -7.15
CA SER A 83 -1.78 -5.25 -7.03
C SER A 83 -2.47 -4.30 -8.00
N TRP A 84 -2.55 -3.02 -7.65
CA TRP A 84 -3.02 -1.95 -8.53
C TRP A 84 -2.41 -0.63 -8.12
N TYR A 85 -2.43 0.36 -9.03
CA TYR A 85 -2.04 1.73 -8.72
C TYR A 85 -3.27 2.54 -8.33
N LEU A 86 -3.12 3.39 -7.31
CA LEU A 86 -4.15 4.29 -6.79
C LEU A 86 -3.57 5.71 -6.71
N ARG A 87 -4.26 6.67 -7.31
CA ARG A 87 -3.89 8.09 -7.19
C ARG A 87 -4.54 8.69 -5.96
N LEU A 88 -3.76 9.01 -4.95
CA LEU A 88 -4.26 9.67 -3.74
C LEU A 88 -4.55 11.15 -4.00
N ARG A 89 -3.65 11.83 -4.71
CA ARG A 89 -3.75 13.26 -5.03
C ARG A 89 -2.88 13.60 -6.24
N HIS A 90 -3.10 14.77 -6.83
CA HIS A 90 -2.18 15.32 -7.81
C HIS A 90 -1.07 16.10 -7.14
N THR A 91 0.13 16.02 -7.73
CA THR A 91 1.30 16.82 -7.39
C THR A 91 1.91 17.33 -8.69
N GLY A 92 2.96 18.14 -8.64
CA GLY A 92 3.71 18.57 -9.83
C GLY A 92 4.48 17.43 -10.52
N ASP A 93 4.68 16.31 -9.83
CA ASP A 93 5.31 15.10 -10.38
C ASP A 93 4.22 14.16 -10.93
N PRO A 94 4.34 13.64 -12.18
CA PRO A 94 3.38 12.68 -12.76
C PRO A 94 3.17 11.42 -11.93
N LEU A 95 4.17 10.98 -11.17
CA LEU A 95 4.06 9.82 -10.27
C LEU A 95 3.84 10.23 -8.80
N GLY A 96 3.91 11.51 -8.49
CA GLY A 96 3.68 12.02 -7.15
C GLY A 96 2.23 11.81 -6.70
N GLY A 97 2.03 11.41 -5.44
CA GLY A 97 0.72 11.06 -4.90
C GLY A 97 0.11 9.77 -5.46
N LEU A 98 0.86 9.00 -6.23
CA LEU A 98 0.52 7.66 -6.66
C LEU A 98 1.04 6.66 -5.63
N VAL A 99 0.24 5.66 -5.28
CA VAL A 99 0.67 4.51 -4.47
C VAL A 99 0.34 3.22 -5.20
N ARG A 100 1.10 2.17 -4.96
CA ARG A 100 0.77 0.82 -5.40
C ARG A 100 0.28 0.02 -4.21
N ILE A 101 -0.90 -0.57 -4.34
CA ILE A 101 -1.52 -1.39 -3.30
C ILE A 101 -1.20 -2.86 -3.59
N GLU A 102 -0.96 -3.64 -2.55
CA GLU A 102 -0.84 -5.10 -2.61
C GLU A 102 -1.78 -5.75 -1.60
N VAL A 103 -2.47 -6.80 -2.03
CA VAL A 103 -3.30 -7.66 -1.16
C VAL A 103 -3.08 -9.13 -1.54
N ALA A 104 -3.54 -10.04 -0.70
CA ALA A 104 -3.57 -11.46 -1.06
C ALA A 104 -4.26 -11.67 -2.41
N GLU A 105 -3.67 -12.47 -3.32
CA GLU A 105 -4.26 -12.77 -4.63
C GLU A 105 -5.59 -13.49 -4.47
N ALA A 106 -5.67 -14.43 -3.52
CA ALA A 106 -6.88 -15.17 -3.23
C ALA A 106 -7.99 -14.24 -2.72
N GLY A 107 -9.14 -14.25 -3.39
CA GLY A 107 -10.29 -13.42 -3.03
C GLY A 107 -10.17 -11.94 -3.44
N CYS A 108 -9.18 -11.56 -4.23
CA CYS A 108 -9.09 -10.23 -4.79
C CYS A 108 -9.90 -10.14 -6.09
N ASP A 109 -11.11 -9.64 -5.99
CA ASP A 109 -11.95 -9.21 -7.11
C ASP A 109 -12.02 -7.68 -7.20
N THR A 110 -12.82 -7.18 -8.14
CA THR A 110 -13.03 -5.75 -8.33
C THR A 110 -13.63 -5.09 -7.08
N ALA A 111 -14.58 -5.74 -6.41
CA ALA A 111 -15.23 -5.21 -5.23
C ALA A 111 -14.25 -5.07 -4.06
N ARG A 112 -13.38 -6.07 -3.86
CA ARG A 112 -12.30 -6.02 -2.86
C ARG A 112 -11.30 -4.90 -3.17
N ALA A 113 -10.87 -4.77 -4.42
CA ALA A 113 -9.96 -3.71 -4.83
C ALA A 113 -10.57 -2.31 -4.60
N ASP A 114 -11.85 -2.12 -4.89
CA ASP A 114 -12.57 -0.86 -4.63
C ASP A 114 -12.70 -0.57 -3.14
N LEU A 115 -13.01 -1.58 -2.34
CA LEU A 115 -13.13 -1.45 -0.89
C LEU A 115 -11.81 -1.02 -0.26
N VAL A 116 -10.71 -1.72 -0.57
CA VAL A 116 -9.37 -1.40 -0.07
C VAL A 116 -8.93 -0.02 -0.54
N SER A 117 -9.21 0.34 -1.81
CA SER A 117 -8.90 1.68 -2.31
C SER A 117 -9.62 2.77 -1.54
N ARG A 118 -10.91 2.57 -1.19
CA ARG A 118 -11.66 3.52 -0.35
C ARG A 118 -11.06 3.64 1.05
N TRP A 119 -10.60 2.56 1.65
CA TRP A 119 -9.92 2.62 2.95
C TRP A 119 -8.64 3.45 2.87
N VAL A 120 -7.77 3.18 1.89
CA VAL A 120 -6.52 3.94 1.70
C VAL A 120 -6.79 5.41 1.38
N LEU A 121 -7.85 5.71 0.62
CA LEU A 121 -8.27 7.09 0.34
C LEU A 121 -8.80 7.80 1.59
N ALA A 122 -9.48 7.12 2.48
CA ALA A 122 -9.93 7.70 3.75
C ALA A 122 -8.75 8.10 4.64
N GLU A 123 -7.67 7.31 4.62
CA GLU A 123 -6.43 7.58 5.36
C GLU A 123 -5.50 8.63 4.71
N ARG A 124 -5.86 9.19 3.56
CA ARG A 124 -5.03 10.19 2.87
C ARG A 124 -5.09 11.59 3.48
N GLU A 125 -6.14 11.89 4.25
CA GLU A 125 -6.37 13.19 4.86
C GLU A 125 -6.14 13.12 6.37
N PRO A 126 -5.39 14.11 6.94
CA PRO A 126 -5.14 14.11 8.37
C PRO A 126 -6.39 14.48 9.16
N VAL A 127 -6.51 13.91 10.35
CA VAL A 127 -7.48 14.34 11.35
C VAL A 127 -7.06 15.69 11.98
N ALA A 128 -5.76 16.05 11.87
CA ALA A 128 -5.18 17.28 12.39
C ALA A 128 -4.76 18.24 11.29
N LEU A 129 -4.42 19.49 11.65
CA LEU A 129 -3.97 20.53 10.71
C LEU A 129 -2.79 20.04 9.84
N PRO A 130 -2.84 20.25 8.51
CA PRO A 130 -1.88 19.70 7.60
C PRO A 130 -0.50 20.34 7.75
N ASP A 131 0.51 19.53 8.00
CA ASP A 131 1.91 19.87 7.77
C ASP A 131 2.19 19.75 6.25
N PRO A 132 2.82 20.74 5.59
CA PRO A 132 3.12 20.68 4.15
C PRO A 132 3.93 19.45 3.71
N ARG A 133 4.69 18.84 4.62
CA ARG A 133 5.43 17.59 4.39
C ARG A 133 4.52 16.37 4.22
N TRP A 134 3.27 16.48 4.58
CA TRP A 134 2.29 15.41 4.62
C TRP A 134 1.63 15.12 3.28
N GLN A 135 1.93 15.89 2.27
CA GLN A 135 1.33 15.74 0.95
C GLN A 135 1.68 14.41 0.22
N VAL A 136 2.56 13.58 0.79
CA VAL A 136 3.12 12.39 0.13
C VAL A 136 2.80 11.08 0.85
N MET A 137 2.15 11.10 2.03
CA MET A 137 1.99 9.91 2.88
C MET A 137 0.54 9.59 3.22
N ALA A 138 0.23 8.31 3.42
CA ALA A 138 -0.95 7.86 4.13
C ALA A 138 -0.70 8.00 5.65
N TYR A 139 -1.62 8.64 6.37
CA TYR A 139 -1.40 9.12 7.74
C TYR A 139 -1.16 8.03 8.77
N GLY A 140 -1.95 6.99 8.77
CA GLY A 140 -1.79 5.92 9.75
C GLY A 140 -0.39 5.32 9.76
N ILE A 141 0.25 5.26 8.59
CA ILE A 141 1.64 4.78 8.47
C ILE A 141 2.61 5.78 9.09
N ARG A 142 2.37 7.07 8.91
CA ARG A 142 3.23 8.11 9.46
C ARG A 142 3.10 8.20 10.98
N ASP A 143 1.90 8.19 11.52
CA ASP A 143 1.66 8.23 12.96
C ASP A 143 2.37 7.06 13.65
N CYS A 144 2.36 5.88 13.03
CA CYS A 144 3.15 4.72 13.48
C CYS A 144 4.66 4.99 13.41
N GLU A 145 5.17 5.60 12.34
CA GLU A 145 6.59 5.95 12.22
C GLU A 145 7.02 6.96 13.28
N GLU A 146 6.21 8.00 13.55
CA GLU A 146 6.49 9.01 14.58
C GLU A 146 6.46 8.40 15.97
N TYR A 147 5.46 7.57 16.26
CA TYR A 147 5.39 6.83 17.52
C TYR A 147 6.62 5.94 17.72
N LEU A 148 6.98 5.14 16.71
CA LEU A 148 8.15 4.25 16.77
C LEU A 148 9.45 5.02 16.94
N ARG A 149 9.61 6.19 16.31
CA ARG A 149 10.79 7.06 16.52
C ARG A 149 10.84 7.61 17.94
N ALA A 150 9.70 8.03 18.48
CA ALA A 150 9.62 8.55 19.85
C ALA A 150 9.92 7.50 20.93
N VAL A 151 9.57 6.23 20.66
CA VAL A 151 9.81 5.11 21.61
C VAL A 151 11.21 4.49 21.44
N ALA A 152 11.81 4.59 20.25
CA ALA A 152 13.12 3.98 19.94
C ALA A 152 14.31 4.93 20.15
N GLY A 153 14.08 6.24 20.37
CA GLY A 153 15.11 7.25 20.69
C GLY A 153 15.33 7.37 22.16
#